data_f2c7623be9695d5dcae24d4a8bd3051e
#
_entry.id   f2c7623be9695d5dcae24d4a8bd3051e
#
_cell.length_a   1.000
_cell.length_b   1.000
_cell.length_c   1.000
_cell.angle_alpha   90.00
_cell.angle_beta   90.00
_cell.angle_gamma   90.00
#
_symmetry.space_group_name_H-M   'P 1'
#
loop_
_entity.id
_entity.type
_entity.pdbx_description
1 polymer ?
#
loop_
_entity_poly.entity_id
_entity_poly.type
_entity_poly.pdbx_seq_one_letter_code
_entity_poly.pdbx_strand_id
1 'polypeptide(L)'
;MNALKEWATVVKALESGDQTVILRKGGILESDSGFTIENEKIFLFPTFEHQVTKHVKPEHHKHLENALNSKPKNGTNIITSFANVLYEKDITTEEKVNSLSPFHVWSDSYIKERMDWLPEKSMKAIFLKTFKVSKFEIPIKSEYHGCKSWIEINDDFHDGNSVLTDEEIESKLNEFKEIVN
;
A
#
# COMPACT_ATOMS: atom_id res chain seq x y z
N MET A 1 -6.49 -11.69 11.86
CA MET A 1 -5.38 -11.46 10.90
C MET A 1 -5.13 -9.98 10.71
N ASN A 2 -3.86 -9.57 10.50
CA ASN A 2 -3.53 -8.16 10.31
C ASN A 2 -3.90 -7.67 8.91
N ALA A 3 -4.50 -6.49 8.83
CA ALA A 3 -4.80 -5.81 7.60
C ALA A 3 -4.13 -4.41 7.61
N LEU A 4 -3.47 -4.09 6.51
CA LEU A 4 -2.87 -2.78 6.29
C LEU A 4 -3.93 -1.84 5.69
N LYS A 5 -4.20 -0.75 6.37
CA LYS A 5 -5.01 0.35 5.82
C LYS A 5 -4.20 1.08 4.74
N GLU A 6 -4.71 1.04 3.52
CA GLU A 6 -4.08 1.71 2.40
C GLU A 6 -5.14 2.41 1.54
N TRP A 7 -4.76 3.46 0.82
CA TRP A 7 -5.70 4.15 -0.08
C TRP A 7 -6.28 3.16 -1.09
N ALA A 8 -7.59 3.24 -1.30
CA ALA A 8 -8.27 2.36 -2.25
C ALA A 8 -7.67 2.45 -3.68
N THR A 9 -7.17 3.63 -4.07
CA THR A 9 -6.42 3.84 -5.31
C THR A 9 -5.16 2.98 -5.37
N VAL A 10 -4.39 2.92 -4.28
CA VAL A 10 -3.18 2.09 -4.18
C VAL A 10 -3.53 0.61 -4.20
N VAL A 11 -4.57 0.20 -3.47
CA VAL A 11 -5.06 -1.18 -3.52
C VAL A 11 -5.42 -1.57 -4.95
N LYS A 12 -6.13 -0.70 -5.71
CA LYS A 12 -6.44 -0.96 -7.13
C LYS A 12 -5.20 -1.04 -8.02
N ALA A 13 -4.19 -0.21 -7.77
CA ALA A 13 -2.92 -0.25 -8.49
C ALA A 13 -2.12 -1.53 -8.18
N LEU A 14 -2.09 -1.96 -6.92
CA LEU A 14 -1.50 -3.25 -6.52
C LEU A 14 -2.22 -4.43 -7.17
N GLU A 15 -3.57 -4.39 -7.22
CA GLU A 15 -4.41 -5.43 -7.85
C GLU A 15 -4.29 -5.48 -9.37
N SER A 16 -3.74 -4.46 -10.03
CA SER A 16 -3.49 -4.44 -11.48
C SER A 16 -2.04 -4.76 -11.86
N GLY A 17 -1.13 -4.79 -10.88
CA GLY A 17 0.31 -4.92 -11.13
C GLY A 17 1.02 -3.62 -11.52
N ASP A 18 0.29 -2.50 -11.57
CA ASP A 18 0.86 -1.17 -11.84
C ASP A 18 1.65 -0.62 -10.64
N GLN A 19 1.48 -1.22 -9.47
CA GLN A 19 2.24 -0.92 -8.27
C GLN A 19 2.74 -2.20 -7.59
N THR A 20 3.95 -2.16 -7.06
CA THR A 20 4.55 -3.25 -6.27
C THR A 20 5.22 -2.76 -4.99
N VAL A 21 5.41 -1.45 -4.84
CA VAL A 21 6.05 -0.85 -3.67
C VAL A 21 5.10 0.12 -2.99
N ILE A 22 4.97 0.00 -1.67
CA ILE A 22 4.36 1.04 -0.84
C ILE A 22 5.44 1.81 -0.09
N LEU A 23 5.20 3.11 0.10
CA LEU A 23 6.09 4.01 0.82
C LEU A 23 5.43 4.49 2.11
N ARG A 24 6.07 4.26 3.25
CA ARG A 24 5.52 4.58 4.58
C ARG A 24 6.54 5.34 5.42
N LYS A 25 6.06 6.32 6.15
CA LYS A 25 6.89 7.13 7.06
C LYS A 25 6.49 6.99 8.54
N GLY A 26 5.55 6.10 8.82
CA GLY A 26 4.92 5.93 10.12
C GLY A 26 3.71 6.85 10.31
N GLY A 27 2.86 6.54 11.27
CA GLY A 27 1.73 7.34 11.71
C GLY A 27 1.98 8.00 13.06
N ILE A 28 1.14 8.99 13.42
CA ILE A 28 1.22 9.71 14.70
C ILE A 28 1.07 8.77 15.92
N LEU A 29 0.38 7.63 15.72
CA LEU A 29 0.12 6.63 16.77
C LEU A 29 1.01 5.39 16.67
N GLU A 30 1.96 5.38 15.74
CA GLU A 30 2.94 4.30 15.61
C GLU A 30 4.14 4.59 16.52
N SER A 31 4.85 3.54 16.94
CA SER A 31 5.98 3.65 17.88
C SER A 31 7.06 4.63 17.40
N ASP A 32 7.92 5.08 18.30
CA ASP A 32 9.07 5.96 17.98
C ASP A 32 10.01 5.38 16.90
N SER A 33 9.97 4.07 16.68
CA SER A 33 10.70 3.36 15.62
C SER A 33 10.07 3.52 14.23
N GLY A 34 8.91 4.19 14.09
CA GLY A 34 8.21 4.38 12.82
C GLY A 34 7.31 3.19 12.44
N PHE A 35 7.01 3.06 11.14
CA PHE A 35 6.19 1.97 10.60
C PHE A 35 6.94 0.63 10.65
N THR A 36 6.33 -0.38 11.25
CA THR A 36 6.89 -1.74 11.38
C THR A 36 5.96 -2.75 10.73
N ILE A 37 6.53 -3.75 10.05
CA ILE A 37 5.80 -4.90 9.53
C ILE A 37 5.96 -6.05 10.51
N GLU A 38 4.85 -6.48 11.09
CA GLU A 38 4.82 -7.59 12.06
C GLU A 38 4.56 -8.94 11.40
N ASN A 39 4.06 -8.94 10.16
CA ASN A 39 3.64 -10.14 9.45
C ASN A 39 4.08 -10.11 7.98
N GLU A 40 4.58 -11.24 7.51
CA GLU A 40 4.95 -11.41 6.09
C GLU A 40 3.75 -11.44 5.15
N LYS A 41 2.55 -11.76 5.65
CA LYS A 41 1.29 -11.84 4.89
C LYS A 41 0.24 -10.95 5.52
N ILE A 42 -0.33 -10.04 4.72
CA ILE A 42 -1.24 -8.98 5.18
C ILE A 42 -2.42 -8.82 4.24
N PHE A 43 -3.63 -8.62 4.77
CA PHE A 43 -4.75 -8.13 3.96
C PHE A 43 -4.56 -6.67 3.59
N LEU A 44 -5.09 -6.28 2.42
CA LEU A 44 -5.14 -4.89 1.99
C LEU A 44 -6.53 -4.32 2.29
N PHE A 45 -6.59 -3.40 3.27
CA PHE A 45 -7.83 -2.76 3.70
C PHE A 45 -7.96 -1.40 3.01
N PRO A 46 -8.86 -1.26 1.99
CA PRO A 46 -8.98 -0.02 1.25
C PRO A 46 -9.60 1.09 2.11
N THR A 47 -9.00 2.28 2.07
CA THR A 47 -9.54 3.52 2.66
C THR A 47 -9.89 4.50 1.56
N PHE A 48 -10.96 5.28 1.77
CA PHE A 48 -11.54 6.15 0.72
C PHE A 48 -11.41 7.64 1.06
N GLU A 49 -10.84 7.98 2.19
CA GLU A 49 -10.66 9.35 2.66
C GLU A 49 -9.39 9.97 2.06
N HIS A 50 -9.41 11.29 1.86
CA HIS A 50 -8.25 12.10 1.45
C HIS A 50 -7.61 11.75 0.10
N GLN A 51 -8.27 10.95 -0.73
CA GLN A 51 -7.79 10.62 -2.06
C GLN A 51 -8.09 11.77 -3.04
N VAL A 52 -7.06 12.37 -3.60
CA VAL A 52 -7.19 13.48 -4.55
C VAL A 52 -6.33 13.23 -5.79
N THR A 53 -6.83 13.67 -6.92
CA THR A 53 -6.22 13.46 -8.24
C THR A 53 -4.77 13.95 -8.32
N LYS A 54 -4.46 15.10 -7.70
CA LYS A 54 -3.10 15.68 -7.71
C LYS A 54 -2.03 14.78 -7.07
N HIS A 55 -2.42 13.83 -6.23
CA HIS A 55 -1.50 12.91 -5.55
C HIS A 55 -1.18 11.65 -6.36
N VAL A 56 -1.85 11.46 -7.50
CA VAL A 56 -1.71 10.28 -8.36
C VAL A 56 -1.17 10.74 -9.72
N LYS A 57 -0.24 10.00 -10.29
CA LYS A 57 0.28 10.25 -11.64
C LYS A 57 -0.86 10.22 -12.66
N PRO A 58 -0.88 11.10 -13.69
CA PRO A 58 -1.98 11.19 -14.66
C PRO A 58 -2.31 9.86 -15.35
N GLU A 59 -1.31 9.07 -15.70
CA GLU A 59 -1.46 7.77 -16.35
C GLU A 59 -2.15 6.72 -15.47
N HIS A 60 -2.22 6.96 -14.16
CA HIS A 60 -2.81 6.07 -13.16
C HIS A 60 -4.16 6.58 -12.58
N HIS A 61 -4.72 7.69 -13.09
CA HIS A 61 -5.99 8.24 -12.62
C HIS A 61 -7.15 7.23 -12.72
N LYS A 62 -7.09 6.28 -13.66
CA LYS A 62 -8.06 5.16 -13.75
C LYS A 62 -8.24 4.39 -12.43
N HIS A 63 -7.17 4.26 -11.62
CA HIS A 63 -7.25 3.56 -10.33
C HIS A 63 -8.02 4.37 -9.30
N LEU A 64 -7.88 5.70 -9.30
CA LEU A 64 -8.67 6.59 -8.46
C LEU A 64 -10.16 6.54 -8.83
N GLU A 65 -10.48 6.59 -10.12
CA GLU A 65 -11.86 6.49 -10.60
C GLU A 65 -12.48 5.14 -10.21
N ASN A 66 -11.77 4.04 -10.44
CA ASN A 66 -12.21 2.70 -10.07
C ASN A 66 -12.40 2.56 -8.56
N ALA A 67 -11.52 3.13 -7.75
CA ALA A 67 -11.62 3.14 -6.30
C ALA A 67 -12.89 3.87 -5.85
N LEU A 68 -13.12 5.08 -6.34
CA LEU A 68 -14.29 5.89 -5.98
C LEU A 68 -15.60 5.22 -6.40
N ASN A 69 -15.63 4.60 -7.59
CA ASN A 69 -16.81 3.88 -8.10
C ASN A 69 -17.09 2.56 -7.34
N SER A 70 -16.08 1.98 -6.70
CA SER A 70 -16.18 0.73 -5.93
C SER A 70 -16.37 0.95 -4.42
N LYS A 71 -16.59 2.19 -3.98
CA LYS A 71 -16.80 2.50 -2.57
C LYS A 71 -17.98 1.69 -2.01
N PRO A 72 -17.77 0.91 -0.94
CA PRO A 72 -18.81 0.08 -0.38
C PRO A 72 -19.92 0.93 0.29
N LYS A 73 -21.03 0.27 0.60
CA LYS A 73 -22.12 0.88 1.35
C LYS A 73 -21.66 1.27 2.77
N ASN A 74 -22.34 2.25 3.36
CA ASN A 74 -22.06 2.68 4.72
C ASN A 74 -22.09 1.50 5.70
N GLY A 75 -21.09 1.46 6.58
CA GLY A 75 -20.98 0.44 7.63
C GLY A 75 -20.25 -0.85 7.23
N THR A 76 -19.87 -1.00 5.95
CA THR A 76 -19.08 -2.15 5.49
C THR A 76 -17.83 -1.72 4.73
N ASN A 77 -16.86 -2.62 4.63
CA ASN A 77 -15.75 -2.54 3.68
C ASN A 77 -15.60 -3.88 2.95
N ILE A 78 -14.94 -3.84 1.80
CA ILE A 78 -14.77 -5.01 0.93
C ILE A 78 -13.27 -5.29 0.80
N ILE A 79 -12.86 -6.49 1.17
CA ILE A 79 -11.51 -6.99 0.95
C ILE A 79 -11.51 -7.80 -0.36
N THR A 80 -10.54 -7.51 -1.21
CA THR A 80 -10.38 -8.11 -2.54
C THR A 80 -8.99 -8.67 -2.78
N SER A 81 -8.06 -8.43 -1.83
CA SER A 81 -6.67 -8.83 -1.99
C SER A 81 -5.92 -8.93 -0.66
N PHE A 82 -4.86 -9.70 -0.68
CA PHE A 82 -3.81 -9.69 0.32
C PHE A 82 -2.44 -9.56 -0.38
N ALA A 83 -1.40 -9.30 0.39
CA ALA A 83 -0.05 -9.24 -0.12
C ALA A 83 0.93 -10.01 0.78
N ASN A 84 1.96 -10.59 0.17
CA ASN A 84 3.15 -11.04 0.86
C ASN A 84 4.20 -9.92 0.81
N VAL A 85 4.81 -9.63 1.94
CA VAL A 85 5.96 -8.73 2.03
C VAL A 85 7.20 -9.51 1.65
N LEU A 86 7.82 -9.14 0.52
CA LEU A 86 9.02 -9.83 0.03
C LEU A 86 10.32 -9.15 0.44
N TYR A 87 10.27 -7.83 0.63
CA TYR A 87 11.44 -7.05 1.05
C TYR A 87 11.00 -5.71 1.64
N GLU A 88 11.76 -5.21 2.60
CA GLU A 88 11.61 -3.84 3.13
C GLU A 88 12.97 -3.18 3.35
N LYS A 89 13.00 -1.87 3.18
CA LYS A 89 14.20 -1.06 3.40
C LYS A 89 13.85 0.34 3.85
N ASP A 90 14.59 0.85 4.83
CA ASP A 90 14.54 2.26 5.18
C ASP A 90 15.38 3.08 4.19
N ILE A 91 14.76 4.09 3.59
CA ILE A 91 15.35 4.98 2.59
C ILE A 91 15.58 6.33 3.24
N THR A 92 16.82 6.80 3.19
CA THR A 92 17.25 8.04 3.83
C THR A 92 17.53 9.17 2.84
N THR A 93 17.63 8.88 1.55
CA THR A 93 17.96 9.86 0.52
C THR A 93 16.81 10.10 -0.45
N GLU A 94 16.60 11.36 -0.83
CA GLU A 94 15.59 11.77 -1.80
C GLU A 94 15.81 11.11 -3.16
N GLU A 95 17.07 10.98 -3.58
CA GLU A 95 17.42 10.33 -4.85
C GLU A 95 16.89 8.90 -4.94
N LYS A 96 17.12 8.08 -3.90
CA LYS A 96 16.61 6.69 -3.88
C LYS A 96 15.08 6.64 -3.85
N VAL A 97 14.41 7.53 -3.08
CA VAL A 97 12.95 7.60 -3.07
C VAL A 97 12.41 7.93 -4.46
N ASN A 98 12.99 8.92 -5.14
CA ASN A 98 12.59 9.32 -6.49
C ASN A 98 12.86 8.20 -7.52
N SER A 99 13.94 7.43 -7.37
CA SER A 99 14.25 6.27 -8.22
C SER A 99 13.23 5.13 -8.09
N LEU A 100 12.44 5.12 -7.02
CA LEU A 100 11.33 4.16 -6.84
C LEU A 100 10.05 4.54 -7.60
N SER A 101 10.04 5.68 -8.32
CA SER A 101 8.87 6.14 -9.08
C SER A 101 8.24 5.09 -10.00
N PRO A 102 8.99 4.21 -10.69
CA PRO A 102 8.38 3.17 -11.54
C PRO A 102 7.56 2.10 -10.79
N PHE A 103 7.71 2.01 -9.47
CA PHE A 103 7.10 0.97 -8.64
C PHE A 103 5.81 1.41 -7.95
N HIS A 104 5.39 2.69 -8.10
CA HIS A 104 4.21 3.23 -7.43
C HIS A 104 3.47 4.27 -8.28
N VAL A 105 2.21 4.50 -7.93
CA VAL A 105 1.31 5.42 -8.68
C VAL A 105 1.31 6.85 -8.15
N TRP A 106 2.05 7.17 -7.09
CA TRP A 106 2.08 8.50 -6.49
C TRP A 106 2.76 9.53 -7.38
N SER A 107 2.22 10.75 -7.43
CA SER A 107 2.87 11.89 -8.08
C SER A 107 4.13 12.33 -7.31
N ASP A 108 5.08 12.94 -8.03
CA ASP A 108 6.33 13.44 -7.43
C ASP A 108 6.03 14.50 -6.35
N SER A 109 5.01 15.35 -6.57
CA SER A 109 4.60 16.35 -5.59
C SER A 109 4.10 15.71 -4.29
N TYR A 110 3.35 14.60 -4.37
CA TYR A 110 2.92 13.88 -3.17
C TYR A 110 4.08 13.21 -2.45
N ILE A 111 4.99 12.59 -3.19
CA ILE A 111 6.21 12.00 -2.60
C ILE A 111 7.01 13.07 -1.86
N LYS A 112 7.19 14.26 -2.47
CA LYS A 112 7.86 15.38 -1.81
C LYS A 112 7.14 15.82 -0.55
N GLU A 113 5.82 16.03 -0.59
CA GLU A 113 5.01 16.36 0.59
C GLU A 113 5.22 15.31 1.73
N ARG A 114 5.32 14.02 1.36
CA ARG A 114 5.56 12.93 2.33
C ARG A 114 6.98 12.94 2.88
N MET A 115 7.97 13.31 2.09
CA MET A 115 9.36 13.43 2.54
C MET A 115 9.55 14.62 3.49
N ASP A 116 8.90 15.74 3.18
CA ASP A 116 8.96 16.95 3.99
C ASP A 116 8.21 16.80 5.33
N TRP A 117 7.27 15.86 5.41
CA TRP A 117 6.57 15.51 6.65
C TRP A 117 7.44 14.61 7.53
N LEU A 118 7.73 15.02 8.78
CA LEU A 118 8.64 14.34 9.70
C LEU A 118 10.03 14.08 9.04
N PRO A 119 10.78 15.11 8.67
CA PRO A 119 12.00 14.99 7.88
C PRO A 119 13.08 14.15 8.59
N GLU A 120 13.02 14.06 9.91
CA GLU A 120 13.93 13.26 10.75
C GLU A 120 13.68 11.73 10.64
N LYS A 121 12.51 11.32 10.13
CA LYS A 121 12.17 9.90 9.95
C LYS A 121 12.45 9.44 8.52
N SER A 122 13.08 8.28 8.39
CA SER A 122 13.29 7.63 7.10
C SER A 122 11.96 7.25 6.43
N MET A 123 11.98 7.13 5.10
CA MET A 123 10.89 6.55 4.33
C MET A 123 11.12 5.03 4.26
N LYS A 124 10.18 4.23 4.74
CA LYS A 124 10.23 2.78 4.56
C LYS A 124 9.62 2.42 3.21
N ALA A 125 10.41 1.77 2.35
CA ALA A 125 9.95 1.20 1.10
C ALA A 125 9.73 -0.31 1.29
N ILE A 126 8.55 -0.80 0.87
CA ILE A 126 8.11 -2.16 1.12
C ILE A 126 7.67 -2.76 -0.20
N PHE A 127 8.35 -3.81 -0.64
CA PHE A 127 8.02 -4.54 -1.85
C PHE A 127 7.01 -5.64 -1.55
N LEU A 128 5.90 -5.65 -2.31
CA LEU A 128 4.76 -6.53 -2.11
C LEU A 128 4.54 -7.44 -3.33
N LYS A 129 4.25 -8.72 -3.07
CA LYS A 129 3.61 -9.61 -4.02
C LYS A 129 2.13 -9.70 -3.69
N THR A 130 1.28 -9.19 -4.57
CA THR A 130 -0.17 -9.07 -4.36
C THR A 130 -0.92 -10.26 -4.95
N PHE A 131 -1.95 -10.70 -4.24
CA PHE A 131 -2.84 -11.78 -4.62
C PHE A 131 -4.29 -11.30 -4.57
N LYS A 132 -5.06 -11.57 -5.62
CA LYS A 132 -6.50 -11.36 -5.64
C LYS A 132 -7.21 -12.54 -5.00
N VAL A 133 -8.22 -12.23 -4.18
CA VAL A 133 -9.11 -13.22 -3.56
C VAL A 133 -10.55 -13.00 -3.97
N SER A 134 -11.39 -13.99 -3.76
CA SER A 134 -12.84 -13.79 -3.81
C SER A 134 -13.22 -12.70 -2.81
N LYS A 135 -13.92 -11.66 -3.29
CA LYS A 135 -14.31 -10.53 -2.43
C LYS A 135 -15.17 -10.99 -1.26
N PHE A 136 -14.88 -10.45 -0.09
CA PHE A 136 -15.72 -10.63 1.10
C PHE A 136 -15.95 -9.29 1.80
N GLU A 137 -17.08 -9.17 2.46
CA GLU A 137 -17.47 -7.95 3.19
C GLU A 137 -17.14 -8.10 4.66
N ILE A 138 -16.63 -7.03 5.23
CA ILE A 138 -16.39 -6.92 6.67
C ILE A 138 -17.12 -5.71 7.24
N PRO A 139 -17.72 -5.80 8.43
CA PRO A 139 -18.30 -4.63 9.09
C PRO A 139 -17.21 -3.67 9.52
N ILE A 140 -17.43 -2.36 9.30
CA ILE A 140 -16.54 -1.32 9.83
C ILE A 140 -16.80 -1.16 11.32
N LYS A 141 -15.79 -1.43 12.13
CA LYS A 141 -15.82 -1.22 13.57
C LYS A 141 -15.29 0.17 13.91
N SER A 142 -15.72 0.72 15.06
CA SER A 142 -15.22 2.01 15.55
C SER A 142 -13.70 2.04 15.73
N GLU A 143 -13.10 0.92 16.10
CA GLU A 143 -11.67 0.75 16.27
C GLU A 143 -10.85 0.85 14.96
N TYR A 144 -11.51 0.77 13.77
CA TYR A 144 -10.87 0.93 12.46
C TYR A 144 -10.71 2.38 12.06
N HIS A 145 -11.37 3.32 12.76
CA HIS A 145 -11.24 4.75 12.51
C HIS A 145 -9.91 5.32 13.02
N GLY A 146 -9.55 6.50 12.51
CA GLY A 146 -8.34 7.23 12.90
C GLY A 146 -7.10 6.86 12.09
N CYS A 147 -5.96 7.46 12.50
CA CYS A 147 -4.69 7.40 11.78
C CYS A 147 -3.87 6.14 12.11
N LYS A 148 -4.51 5.00 12.21
CA LYS A 148 -3.84 3.71 12.40
C LYS A 148 -3.51 3.11 11.04
N SER A 149 -2.31 2.57 10.89
CA SER A 149 -1.92 1.80 9.69
C SER A 149 -2.43 0.36 9.74
N TRP A 150 -2.53 -0.20 10.94
CA TRP A 150 -2.90 -1.60 11.15
C TRP A 150 -4.25 -1.76 11.84
N ILE A 151 -5.01 -2.72 11.36
CA ILE A 151 -6.24 -3.19 12.01
C ILE A 151 -6.24 -4.72 12.03
N GLU A 152 -6.97 -5.27 12.99
CA GLU A 152 -7.19 -6.70 13.09
C GLU A 152 -8.56 -7.08 12.52
N ILE A 153 -8.60 -8.01 11.57
CA ILE A 153 -9.83 -8.54 11.00
C ILE A 153 -9.99 -10.02 11.36
N ASN A 154 -11.23 -10.42 11.65
CA ASN A 154 -11.57 -11.79 12.00
C ASN A 154 -11.89 -12.58 10.73
N ASP A 155 -10.87 -12.82 9.93
CA ASP A 155 -10.96 -13.67 8.75
C ASP A 155 -9.61 -14.34 8.51
N ASP A 156 -9.63 -15.50 7.82
CA ASP A 156 -8.45 -16.24 7.47
C ASP A 156 -8.04 -15.95 6.01
N PHE A 157 -6.77 -16.18 5.70
CA PHE A 157 -6.31 -16.03 4.32
C PHE A 157 -6.89 -17.14 3.45
N HIS A 158 -7.61 -16.72 2.42
CA HIS A 158 -8.10 -17.60 1.37
C HIS A 158 -7.03 -17.79 0.29
N ASP A 159 -7.19 -18.81 -0.53
CA ASP A 159 -6.38 -18.98 -1.74
C ASP A 159 -6.60 -17.79 -2.67
N GLY A 160 -5.51 -17.27 -3.20
CA GLY A 160 -5.52 -16.10 -4.08
C GLY A 160 -4.70 -16.33 -5.34
N ASN A 161 -5.11 -15.66 -6.41
CA ASN A 161 -4.36 -15.64 -7.65
C ASN A 161 -3.34 -14.52 -7.65
N SER A 162 -2.07 -14.84 -7.88
CA SER A 162 -1.01 -13.83 -8.02
C SER A 162 -1.35 -12.85 -9.13
N VAL A 163 -1.15 -11.56 -8.86
CA VAL A 163 -1.41 -10.48 -9.84
C VAL A 163 -0.37 -10.47 -10.95
N LEU A 164 0.88 -10.71 -10.60
CA LEU A 164 2.02 -10.82 -11.50
C LEU A 164 2.58 -12.24 -11.46
N THR A 165 3.24 -12.67 -12.53
CA THR A 165 3.94 -13.96 -12.55
C THR A 165 5.16 -13.95 -11.63
N ASP A 166 5.69 -15.13 -11.31
CA ASP A 166 6.87 -15.22 -10.46
C ASP A 166 8.10 -14.58 -11.13
N GLU A 167 8.22 -14.71 -12.45
CA GLU A 167 9.29 -14.08 -13.24
C GLU A 167 9.20 -12.55 -13.22
N GLU A 168 7.99 -11.98 -13.35
CA GLU A 168 7.78 -10.53 -13.27
C GLU A 168 8.10 -10.00 -11.85
N ILE A 169 7.70 -10.73 -10.82
CA ILE A 169 8.00 -10.38 -9.42
C ILE A 169 9.50 -10.43 -9.17
N GLU A 170 10.19 -11.48 -9.61
CA GLU A 170 11.64 -11.63 -9.41
C GLU A 170 12.40 -10.50 -10.12
N SER A 171 12.05 -10.20 -11.37
CA SER A 171 12.66 -9.10 -12.13
C SER A 171 12.51 -7.75 -11.43
N LYS A 172 11.26 -7.41 -11.03
CA LYS A 172 10.97 -6.15 -10.32
C LYS A 172 11.62 -6.09 -8.95
N LEU A 173 11.68 -7.21 -8.21
CA LEU A 173 12.33 -7.27 -6.90
C LEU A 173 13.84 -7.07 -7.00
N ASN A 174 14.49 -7.60 -8.02
CA ASN A 174 15.93 -7.41 -8.23
C ASN A 174 16.22 -5.94 -8.57
N GLU A 175 15.47 -5.33 -9.49
CA GLU A 175 15.57 -3.90 -9.79
C GLU A 175 15.34 -3.03 -8.54
N PHE A 176 14.30 -3.34 -7.75
CA PHE A 176 14.05 -2.66 -6.48
C PHE A 176 15.24 -2.74 -5.51
N LYS A 177 15.82 -3.95 -5.35
CA LYS A 177 16.98 -4.16 -4.47
C LYS A 177 18.22 -3.38 -4.93
N GLU A 178 18.43 -3.24 -6.25
CA GLU A 178 19.52 -2.43 -6.80
C GLU A 178 19.39 -0.95 -6.44
N ILE A 179 18.16 -0.43 -6.42
CA ILE A 179 17.89 0.96 -6.07
C ILE A 179 18.10 1.21 -4.56
N VAL A 180 17.59 0.30 -3.72
CA VAL A 180 17.53 0.59 -2.28
C VAL A 180 18.80 0.19 -1.50
N ASN A 181 19.64 -0.66 -2.04
CA ASN A 181 20.91 -1.06 -1.43
C ASN A 181 22.07 -0.24 -1.96
#